data_ab808661f1b42244a8296e234eb97a0f
#
_entry.id   ab808661f1b42244a8296e234eb97a0f
#
_cell.length_a   1.000
_cell.length_b   1.000
_cell.length_c   1.000
_cell.angle_alpha   90.00
_cell.angle_beta   90.00
_cell.angle_gamma   90.00
#
_symmetry.space_group_name_H-M   'P 1'
#
loop_
_entity.id
_entity.type
_entity.pdbx_description
1 polymer ?
#
loop_
_entity_poly.entity_id
_entity_poly.type
_entity_poly.pdbx_seq_one_letter_code
_entity_poly.pdbx_strand_id
1 'polypeptide(L)'
;MHNELKKLPNVKIMTRAKFDDFILDENGRVVGVTYRKGYRFDSKLQSDDIENKSGRPATVKAKNGVMLAAGGFSRDIFFRQAQDPRVVPTTDSTNQPGATAGVLIKALGIGAQPVQLCWLQFLPYCNPREKGFGVSVNFTNHACMDLGLVVDRKTGKRFMDEHAGRKIKSDALFKVIGTDEIYPIAICDDAIVKA
;
A
#
# COMPACT_ATOMS: atom_id res chain seq x y z
N MET A 1 4.08 5.40 -21.33
CA MET A 1 3.60 3.98 -21.30
C MET A 1 2.14 3.83 -21.72
N HIS A 2 1.13 4.41 -21.03
CA HIS A 2 -0.29 4.24 -21.37
C HIS A 2 -0.63 4.60 -22.83
N ASN A 3 -0.14 5.74 -23.34
CA ASN A 3 -0.37 6.17 -24.72
C ASN A 3 0.28 5.26 -25.76
N GLU A 4 1.41 4.63 -25.43
CA GLU A 4 2.07 3.66 -26.32
C GLU A 4 1.29 2.35 -26.40
N LEU A 5 0.77 1.89 -25.24
CA LEU A 5 -0.07 0.68 -25.22
C LEU A 5 -1.34 0.83 -26.06
N LYS A 6 -1.94 2.02 -26.09
CA LYS A 6 -3.11 2.28 -26.91
C LYS A 6 -2.86 2.20 -28.43
N LYS A 7 -1.62 2.33 -28.86
CA LYS A 7 -1.25 2.20 -30.29
C LYS A 7 -1.17 0.74 -30.76
N LEU A 8 -1.14 -0.20 -29.82
CA LEU A 8 -0.99 -1.62 -30.13
C LEU A 8 -2.37 -2.25 -30.39
N PRO A 9 -2.66 -2.76 -31.60
CA PRO A 9 -3.98 -3.28 -31.95
C PRO A 9 -4.39 -4.54 -31.19
N ASN A 10 -3.43 -5.27 -30.66
CA ASN A 10 -3.61 -6.50 -29.87
C ASN A 10 -3.74 -6.23 -28.36
N VAL A 11 -3.67 -4.97 -27.90
CA VAL A 11 -3.79 -4.60 -26.49
C VAL A 11 -5.15 -3.97 -26.22
N LYS A 12 -5.87 -4.54 -25.26
CA LYS A 12 -7.14 -3.98 -24.78
C LYS A 12 -7.00 -3.58 -23.32
N ILE A 13 -7.08 -2.28 -23.06
CA ILE A 13 -7.07 -1.73 -21.69
C ILE A 13 -8.50 -1.66 -21.18
N MET A 14 -8.78 -2.32 -20.06
CA MET A 14 -10.08 -2.27 -19.39
C MET A 14 -9.92 -1.55 -18.04
N THR A 15 -10.52 -0.39 -17.92
CA THR A 15 -10.65 0.35 -16.65
C THR A 15 -11.95 -0.01 -15.94
N ARG A 16 -12.05 0.30 -14.65
CA ARG A 16 -13.19 -0.07 -13.80
C ARG A 16 -13.48 -1.57 -13.86
N ALA A 17 -12.42 -2.37 -13.87
CA ALA A 17 -12.47 -3.82 -13.88
C ALA A 17 -11.78 -4.33 -12.62
N LYS A 18 -12.57 -4.76 -11.63
CA LYS A 18 -12.05 -5.33 -10.39
C LYS A 18 -11.97 -6.85 -10.53
N PHE A 19 -10.81 -7.42 -10.31
CA PHE A 19 -10.62 -8.86 -10.21
C PHE A 19 -11.44 -9.45 -9.06
N ASP A 20 -12.11 -10.57 -9.30
CA ASP A 20 -12.85 -11.32 -8.25
C ASP A 20 -12.23 -12.69 -7.98
N ASP A 21 -11.97 -13.50 -9.03
CA ASP A 21 -11.41 -14.83 -8.84
C ASP A 21 -10.74 -15.39 -10.10
N PHE A 22 -9.98 -16.47 -9.93
CA PHE A 22 -9.45 -17.27 -11.03
C PHE A 22 -10.50 -18.26 -11.54
N ILE A 23 -10.41 -18.60 -12.83
CA ILE A 23 -11.13 -19.72 -13.44
C ILE A 23 -10.11 -20.80 -13.68
N LEU A 24 -10.34 -21.97 -13.08
CA LEU A 24 -9.48 -23.15 -13.24
C LEU A 24 -10.15 -24.17 -14.16
N ASP A 25 -9.36 -24.90 -14.91
CA ASP A 25 -9.81 -26.10 -15.61
C ASP A 25 -9.77 -27.34 -14.68
N GLU A 26 -10.13 -28.51 -15.19
CA GLU A 26 -10.16 -29.79 -14.48
C GLU A 26 -8.79 -30.24 -13.96
N ASN A 27 -7.71 -29.71 -14.53
CA ASN A 27 -6.34 -29.99 -14.12
C ASN A 27 -5.78 -28.92 -13.14
N GLY A 28 -6.61 -27.96 -12.70
CA GLY A 28 -6.18 -26.89 -11.81
C GLY A 28 -5.40 -25.77 -12.49
N ARG A 29 -5.33 -25.75 -13.83
CA ARG A 29 -4.67 -24.67 -14.57
C ARG A 29 -5.56 -23.44 -14.63
N VAL A 30 -4.97 -22.25 -14.45
CA VAL A 30 -5.68 -20.99 -14.64
C VAL A 30 -5.97 -20.74 -16.12
N VAL A 31 -7.25 -20.76 -16.49
CA VAL A 31 -7.78 -20.57 -17.84
C VAL A 31 -8.57 -19.28 -18.02
N GLY A 32 -8.61 -18.44 -17.00
CA GLY A 32 -9.29 -17.17 -17.05
C GLY A 32 -9.46 -16.52 -15.69
N VAL A 33 -10.20 -15.43 -15.67
CA VAL A 33 -10.56 -14.71 -14.46
C VAL A 33 -12.02 -14.26 -14.50
N THR A 34 -12.63 -14.19 -13.34
CA THR A 34 -13.88 -13.46 -13.12
C THR A 34 -13.55 -12.06 -12.61
N TYR A 35 -14.34 -11.09 -13.01
CA TYR A 35 -14.14 -9.70 -12.60
C TYR A 35 -15.46 -8.94 -12.62
N ARG A 36 -15.49 -7.79 -11.96
CA ARG A 36 -16.63 -6.87 -12.03
C ARG A 36 -16.33 -5.72 -12.99
N LYS A 37 -17.12 -5.65 -14.06
CA LYS A 37 -17.08 -4.58 -15.05
C LYS A 37 -17.89 -3.38 -14.55
N GLY A 38 -17.34 -2.18 -14.68
CA GLY A 38 -17.99 -0.95 -14.23
C GLY A 38 -17.87 -0.72 -12.71
N TYR A 39 -16.91 -1.39 -12.06
CA TYR A 39 -16.60 -1.20 -10.65
C TYR A 39 -16.29 0.26 -10.36
N ARG A 40 -16.78 0.75 -9.21
CA ARG A 40 -16.53 2.09 -8.70
C ARG A 40 -15.99 1.97 -7.29
N PHE A 41 -14.73 2.32 -7.12
CA PHE A 41 -14.11 2.37 -5.80
C PHE A 41 -14.86 3.34 -4.89
N ASP A 42 -15.06 2.94 -3.63
CA ASP A 42 -15.66 3.77 -2.58
C ASP A 42 -14.69 3.96 -1.42
N SER A 43 -14.09 5.14 -1.33
CA SER A 43 -13.14 5.49 -0.27
C SER A 43 -13.76 5.62 1.13
N LYS A 44 -15.09 5.57 1.23
CA LYS A 44 -15.80 5.65 2.53
C LYS A 44 -15.88 4.28 3.21
N LEU A 45 -15.70 3.21 2.45
CA LEU A 45 -15.70 1.85 3.00
C LEU A 45 -14.37 1.56 3.69
N GLN A 46 -14.44 0.85 4.80
CA GLN A 46 -13.25 0.41 5.53
C GLN A 46 -12.46 -0.62 4.72
N SER A 47 -13.16 -1.52 4.05
CA SER A 47 -12.60 -2.52 3.14
C SER A 47 -13.40 -2.57 1.85
N ASP A 48 -13.05 -1.69 0.91
CA ASP A 48 -13.73 -1.60 -0.39
C ASP A 48 -13.76 -2.94 -1.12
N ASP A 49 -12.72 -3.72 -1.02
CA ASP A 49 -12.58 -5.01 -1.67
C ASP A 49 -13.63 -6.04 -1.20
N ILE A 50 -14.01 -5.98 0.06
CA ILE A 50 -14.97 -6.91 0.68
C ILE A 50 -16.40 -6.36 0.59
N GLU A 51 -16.59 -5.11 0.94
CA GLU A 51 -17.89 -4.49 1.16
C GLU A 51 -18.52 -3.98 -0.14
N ASN A 52 -17.70 -3.50 -1.09
CA ASN A 52 -18.18 -2.89 -2.33
C ASN A 52 -18.69 -3.93 -3.32
N LYS A 53 -19.97 -3.91 -3.60
CA LYS A 53 -20.64 -4.80 -4.55
C LYS A 53 -20.93 -4.14 -5.90
N SER A 54 -20.39 -2.96 -6.17
CA SER A 54 -20.58 -2.26 -7.45
C SER A 54 -20.01 -3.04 -8.64
N GLY A 55 -20.50 -2.73 -9.83
CA GLY A 55 -20.12 -3.39 -11.06
C GLY A 55 -20.93 -4.66 -11.36
N ARG A 56 -20.81 -5.17 -12.58
CA ARG A 56 -21.49 -6.39 -13.03
C ARG A 56 -20.50 -7.52 -13.22
N PRO A 57 -20.80 -8.74 -12.78
CA PRO A 57 -19.95 -9.91 -13.03
C PRO A 57 -19.67 -10.09 -14.52
N ALA A 58 -18.45 -10.43 -14.84
CA ALA A 58 -17.99 -10.71 -16.19
C ALA A 58 -16.80 -11.70 -16.12
N THR A 59 -16.48 -12.31 -17.24
CA THR A 59 -15.37 -13.27 -17.36
C THR A 59 -14.45 -12.91 -18.51
N VAL A 60 -13.17 -13.27 -18.38
CA VAL A 60 -12.20 -13.24 -19.47
C VAL A 60 -11.50 -14.59 -19.50
N LYS A 61 -11.50 -15.25 -20.66
CA LYS A 61 -10.72 -16.46 -20.89
C LYS A 61 -9.27 -16.09 -21.25
N ALA A 62 -8.32 -16.81 -20.69
CA ALA A 62 -6.90 -16.68 -20.96
C ALA A 62 -6.39 -17.93 -21.70
N LYS A 63 -5.90 -17.76 -22.94
CA LYS A 63 -5.36 -18.89 -23.73
C LYS A 63 -4.00 -19.36 -23.23
N ASN A 64 -3.13 -18.40 -22.88
CA ASN A 64 -1.75 -18.68 -22.53
C ASN A 64 -1.50 -18.63 -21.02
N GLY A 65 -2.23 -17.82 -20.30
CA GLY A 65 -2.09 -17.62 -18.84
C GLY A 65 -2.53 -16.26 -18.38
N VAL A 66 -2.44 -16.02 -17.07
CA VAL A 66 -2.77 -14.74 -16.41
C VAL A 66 -1.51 -14.23 -15.72
N MET A 67 -1.12 -13.00 -16.02
CA MET A 67 -0.04 -12.32 -15.31
C MET A 67 -0.61 -11.48 -14.17
N LEU A 68 -0.08 -11.68 -12.97
CA LEU A 68 -0.46 -10.89 -11.80
C LEU A 68 0.47 -9.67 -11.67
N ALA A 69 -0.09 -8.48 -11.81
CA ALA A 69 0.61 -7.20 -11.65
C ALA A 69 -0.20 -6.24 -10.78
N ALA A 70 -0.90 -6.78 -9.77
CA ALA A 70 -1.86 -6.05 -8.94
C ALA A 70 -1.21 -5.15 -7.87
N GLY A 71 0.11 -5.22 -7.70
CA GLY A 71 0.84 -4.48 -6.67
C GLY A 71 0.79 -5.16 -5.31
N GLY A 72 1.10 -4.40 -4.27
CA GLY A 72 1.12 -4.88 -2.88
C GLY A 72 -0.22 -4.65 -2.16
N PHE A 73 -0.25 -5.02 -0.88
CA PHE A 73 -1.46 -5.04 -0.03
C PHE A 73 -1.47 -3.97 1.06
N SER A 74 -0.76 -2.88 0.88
CA SER A 74 -0.57 -1.89 1.95
C SER A 74 -1.86 -1.15 2.40
N ARG A 75 -2.92 -1.21 1.60
CA ARG A 75 -4.24 -0.66 1.96
C ARG A 75 -5.18 -1.69 2.59
N ASP A 76 -4.79 -2.97 2.63
CA ASP A 76 -5.56 -4.00 3.30
C ASP A 76 -5.20 -4.03 4.79
N ILE A 77 -6.02 -3.38 5.61
CA ILE A 77 -5.79 -3.23 7.06
C ILE A 77 -5.71 -4.61 7.72
N PHE A 78 -6.65 -5.49 7.45
CA PHE A 78 -6.73 -6.80 8.09
C PHE A 78 -5.56 -7.69 7.69
N PHE A 79 -5.24 -7.73 6.40
CA PHE A 79 -4.17 -8.57 5.91
C PHE A 79 -2.80 -8.12 6.45
N ARG A 80 -2.50 -6.81 6.41
CA ARG A 80 -1.20 -6.32 6.91
C ARG A 80 -1.04 -6.44 8.42
N GLN A 81 -2.12 -6.32 9.21
CA GLN A 81 -2.08 -6.58 10.65
C GLN A 81 -1.76 -8.04 10.98
N ALA A 82 -2.29 -8.98 10.18
CA ALA A 82 -1.95 -10.39 10.30
C ALA A 82 -0.47 -10.68 9.98
N GLN A 83 0.17 -9.83 9.17
CA GLN A 83 1.59 -9.97 8.81
C GLN A 83 2.54 -9.27 9.80
N ASP A 84 2.12 -8.16 10.40
CA ASP A 84 2.92 -7.39 11.37
C ASP A 84 1.99 -6.79 12.46
N PRO A 85 2.05 -7.31 13.69
CA PRO A 85 1.17 -6.87 14.79
C PRO A 85 1.43 -5.43 15.25
N ARG A 86 2.54 -4.80 14.84
CA ARG A 86 2.82 -3.39 15.10
C ARG A 86 1.92 -2.45 14.28
N VAL A 87 1.35 -2.96 13.20
CA VAL A 87 0.44 -2.20 12.35
C VAL A 87 -0.95 -2.19 12.98
N VAL A 88 -1.36 -1.02 13.43
CA VAL A 88 -2.71 -0.80 14.00
C VAL A 88 -3.67 -0.29 12.91
N PRO A 89 -5.00 -0.35 13.12
CA PRO A 89 -5.99 0.12 12.14
C PRO A 89 -5.78 1.57 11.71
N THR A 90 -5.28 2.42 12.60
CA THR A 90 -5.01 3.85 12.36
C THR A 90 -3.74 4.10 11.54
N THR A 91 -2.85 3.10 11.41
CA THR A 91 -1.67 3.20 10.54
C THR A 91 -2.12 3.32 9.09
N ASP A 92 -2.00 4.50 8.50
CA ASP A 92 -2.41 4.76 7.12
C ASP A 92 -1.41 4.18 6.10
N SER A 93 -1.72 4.30 4.84
CA SER A 93 -0.87 3.85 3.73
C SER A 93 -0.72 4.95 2.69
N THR A 94 0.48 5.13 2.18
CA THR A 94 0.78 6.08 1.10
C THR A 94 0.38 5.59 -0.28
N ASN A 95 -0.02 4.32 -0.39
CA ASN A 95 -0.42 3.74 -1.67
C ASN A 95 -1.86 4.09 -2.05
N GLN A 96 -2.14 3.91 -3.33
CA GLN A 96 -3.49 4.10 -3.86
C GLN A 96 -4.48 3.11 -3.21
N PRO A 97 -5.77 3.47 -3.10
CA PRO A 97 -6.77 2.69 -2.35
C PRO A 97 -6.98 1.25 -2.81
N GLY A 98 -6.74 0.94 -4.08
CA GLY A 98 -6.86 -0.43 -4.61
C GLY A 98 -5.69 -1.36 -4.32
N ALA A 99 -4.68 -0.91 -3.54
CA ALA A 99 -3.56 -1.76 -3.12
C ALA A 99 -3.97 -2.71 -1.99
N THR A 100 -4.89 -3.62 -2.27
CA THR A 100 -5.46 -4.61 -1.35
C THR A 100 -4.91 -6.01 -1.59
N ALA A 101 -5.10 -6.92 -0.64
CA ALA A 101 -4.65 -8.31 -0.73
C ALA A 101 -5.56 -9.21 -1.58
N GLY A 102 -6.65 -8.70 -2.16
CA GLY A 102 -7.67 -9.53 -2.80
C GLY A 102 -7.13 -10.51 -3.86
N VAL A 103 -6.28 -10.04 -4.77
CA VAL A 103 -5.64 -10.90 -5.78
C VAL A 103 -4.68 -11.89 -5.14
N LEU A 104 -3.89 -11.44 -4.16
CA LEU A 104 -2.92 -12.28 -3.44
C LEU A 104 -3.62 -13.42 -2.69
N ILE A 105 -4.66 -13.13 -1.94
CA ILE A 105 -5.44 -14.13 -1.19
C ILE A 105 -5.99 -15.20 -2.13
N LYS A 106 -6.53 -14.80 -3.29
CA LYS A 106 -7.04 -15.73 -4.29
C LYS A 106 -5.93 -16.58 -4.90
N ALA A 107 -4.77 -15.99 -5.17
CA ALA A 107 -3.60 -16.72 -5.67
C ALA A 107 -3.11 -17.76 -4.65
N LEU A 108 -3.02 -17.39 -3.37
CA LEU A 108 -2.68 -18.32 -2.29
C LEU A 108 -3.71 -19.47 -2.19
N GLY A 109 -4.99 -19.17 -2.35
CA GLY A 109 -6.09 -20.15 -2.33
C GLY A 109 -6.02 -21.20 -3.43
N ILE A 110 -5.35 -20.93 -4.54
CA ILE A 110 -5.12 -21.90 -5.64
C ILE A 110 -3.70 -22.49 -5.64
N GLY A 111 -2.93 -22.32 -4.55
CA GLY A 111 -1.65 -22.97 -4.35
C GLY A 111 -0.41 -22.14 -4.62
N ALA A 112 -0.53 -20.82 -4.83
CA ALA A 112 0.64 -19.95 -4.91
C ALA A 112 1.41 -19.94 -3.59
N GLN A 113 2.73 -19.95 -3.65
CA GLN A 113 3.58 -19.97 -2.46
C GLN A 113 3.81 -18.56 -1.94
N PRO A 114 3.53 -18.29 -0.64
CA PRO A 114 3.84 -17.00 -0.04
C PRO A 114 5.33 -16.85 0.19
N VAL A 115 5.88 -15.66 -0.11
CA VAL A 115 7.26 -15.31 0.17
C VAL A 115 7.31 -13.97 0.89
N GLN A 116 7.88 -13.95 2.10
CA GLN A 116 8.20 -12.74 2.86
C GLN A 116 7.01 -11.78 3.06
N LEU A 117 5.79 -12.27 3.24
CA LEU A 117 4.60 -11.43 3.41
C LEU A 117 4.68 -10.51 4.65
N CYS A 118 5.47 -10.89 5.67
CA CYS A 118 5.72 -10.09 6.86
C CYS A 118 6.72 -8.94 6.64
N TRP A 119 7.33 -8.83 5.47
CA TRP A 119 8.27 -7.75 5.17
C TRP A 119 7.53 -6.52 4.67
N LEU A 120 6.92 -5.80 5.60
CA LEU A 120 6.25 -4.54 5.31
C LEU A 120 7.27 -3.39 5.28
N GLN A 121 7.25 -2.60 4.21
CA GLN A 121 8.05 -1.39 4.14
C GLN A 121 7.24 -0.20 4.64
N PHE A 122 7.73 0.43 5.69
CA PHE A 122 7.17 1.67 6.22
C PHE A 122 7.84 2.89 5.59
N LEU A 123 7.09 3.98 5.47
CA LEU A 123 7.57 5.27 5.00
C LEU A 123 7.57 6.25 6.20
N PRO A 124 8.73 6.46 6.86
CA PRO A 124 8.81 7.20 8.13
C PRO A 124 8.78 8.74 7.96
N TYR A 125 8.13 9.24 6.91
CA TYR A 125 8.14 10.65 6.54
C TYR A 125 6.74 11.27 6.47
N CYS A 126 5.70 10.46 6.67
CA CYS A 126 4.33 10.92 6.52
C CYS A 126 3.86 11.68 7.76
N ASN A 127 3.09 12.73 7.54
CA ASN A 127 2.41 13.43 8.62
C ASN A 127 1.13 12.64 9.00
N PRO A 128 0.94 12.26 10.27
CA PRO A 128 -0.22 11.47 10.69
C PRO A 128 -1.57 12.20 10.52
N ARG A 129 -1.55 13.53 10.38
CA ARG A 129 -2.75 14.34 10.11
C ARG A 129 -3.14 14.39 8.65
N GLU A 130 -2.24 13.97 7.75
CA GLU A 130 -2.50 13.88 6.31
C GLU A 130 -2.87 12.44 5.95
N LYS A 131 -3.86 12.28 5.08
CA LYS A 131 -4.27 10.95 4.62
C LYS A 131 -3.52 10.54 3.36
N GLY A 132 -3.20 9.26 3.26
CA GLY A 132 -2.47 8.71 2.12
C GLY A 132 -1.03 9.19 2.07
N PHE A 133 -0.57 9.62 0.89
CA PHE A 133 0.78 10.13 0.71
C PHE A 133 0.97 11.51 1.34
N GLY A 134 -0.07 12.34 1.32
CA GLY A 134 -0.01 13.71 1.83
C GLY A 134 0.85 14.65 0.98
N VAL A 135 1.10 15.83 1.51
CA VAL A 135 1.96 16.86 0.86
C VAL A 135 3.28 17.07 1.59
N SER A 136 3.34 16.77 2.90
CA SER A 136 4.53 17.02 3.72
C SER A 136 5.62 15.95 3.62
N VAL A 137 5.39 14.85 2.91
CA VAL A 137 6.38 13.75 2.79
C VAL A 137 7.72 14.24 2.25
N ASN A 138 7.71 15.02 1.18
CA ASN A 138 8.94 15.54 0.58
C ASN A 138 9.66 16.51 1.52
N PHE A 139 8.91 17.41 2.16
CA PHE A 139 9.47 18.33 3.16
C PHE A 139 10.08 17.55 4.32
N THR A 140 9.36 16.60 4.91
CA THR A 140 9.86 15.79 6.03
C THR A 140 11.09 14.98 5.64
N ASN A 141 11.11 14.39 4.44
CA ASN A 141 12.25 13.62 3.99
C ASN A 141 13.49 14.51 3.74
N HIS A 142 13.35 15.54 2.93
CA HIS A 142 14.49 16.33 2.48
C HIS A 142 14.92 17.39 3.51
N ALA A 143 13.99 18.14 4.08
CA ALA A 143 14.35 19.19 5.03
C ALA A 143 14.62 18.64 6.43
N CYS A 144 13.76 17.77 6.94
CA CYS A 144 13.87 17.36 8.34
C CYS A 144 14.74 16.12 8.53
N MET A 145 14.67 15.11 7.63
CA MET A 145 15.44 13.88 7.78
C MET A 145 16.85 13.99 7.21
N ASP A 146 17.05 14.73 6.12
CA ASP A 146 18.39 14.86 5.52
C ASP A 146 19.21 15.98 6.19
N LEU A 147 18.57 17.05 6.64
CA LEU A 147 19.26 18.28 7.11
C LEU A 147 18.80 18.73 8.51
N GLY A 148 17.74 18.17 9.05
CA GLY A 148 17.18 18.52 10.35
C GLY A 148 17.37 17.44 11.40
N LEU A 149 16.42 17.34 12.31
CA LEU A 149 16.40 16.32 13.36
C LEU A 149 14.98 15.96 13.78
N VAL A 150 14.83 14.79 14.42
CA VAL A 150 13.54 14.31 14.92
C VAL A 150 13.64 14.10 16.44
N VAL A 151 12.72 14.71 17.17
CA VAL A 151 12.67 14.63 18.62
C VAL A 151 11.44 13.87 19.11
N ASP A 152 11.62 13.07 20.14
CA ASP A 152 10.52 12.49 20.89
C ASP A 152 9.76 13.60 21.61
N ARG A 153 8.47 13.70 21.35
CA ARG A 153 7.61 14.74 21.94
C ARG A 153 7.46 14.62 23.46
N LYS A 154 7.59 13.40 23.99
CA LYS A 154 7.46 13.15 25.44
C LYS A 154 8.69 13.62 26.22
N THR A 155 9.87 13.46 25.65
CA THR A 155 11.14 13.72 26.33
C THR A 155 11.91 14.93 25.82
N GLY A 156 11.55 15.45 24.65
CA GLY A 156 12.29 16.52 23.96
C GLY A 156 13.65 16.08 23.44
N LYS A 157 13.96 14.79 23.43
CA LYS A 157 15.27 14.27 23.03
C LYS A 157 15.26 13.68 21.63
N ARG A 158 16.36 13.85 20.91
CA ARG A 158 16.64 13.09 19.68
C ARG A 158 16.74 11.59 20.03
N PHE A 159 16.16 10.72 19.22
CA PHE A 159 16.05 9.29 19.53
C PHE A 159 16.47 8.37 18.39
N MET A 160 16.78 8.92 17.22
CA MET A 160 17.18 8.12 16.06
C MET A 160 18.29 8.82 15.26
N ASP A 161 18.90 8.08 14.35
CA ASP A 161 19.73 8.61 13.28
C ASP A 161 18.85 8.84 12.04
N GLU A 162 18.68 10.11 11.68
CA GLU A 162 17.83 10.51 10.53
C GLU A 162 18.40 10.06 9.18
N HIS A 163 19.71 9.78 9.10
CA HIS A 163 20.36 9.24 7.91
C HIS A 163 20.29 7.72 7.80
N ALA A 164 19.83 7.03 8.84
CA ALA A 164 19.70 5.58 8.84
C ALA A 164 18.70 5.09 7.77
N GLY A 165 18.79 3.82 7.43
CA GLY A 165 17.86 3.17 6.49
C GLY A 165 16.40 3.21 6.98
N ARG A 166 15.44 3.18 6.07
CA ARG A 166 14.00 3.29 6.37
C ARG A 166 13.51 2.35 7.47
N LYS A 167 13.99 1.10 7.47
CA LYS A 167 13.61 0.12 8.49
C LYS A 167 14.05 0.57 9.88
N ILE A 168 15.31 1.01 10.03
CA ILE A 168 15.87 1.45 11.31
C ILE A 168 15.08 2.66 11.84
N LYS A 169 14.83 3.65 10.98
CA LYS A 169 14.03 4.83 11.33
C LYS A 169 12.61 4.44 11.74
N SER A 170 11.96 3.55 10.99
CA SER A 170 10.60 3.10 11.31
C SER A 170 10.54 2.33 12.63
N ASP A 171 11.49 1.45 12.90
CA ASP A 171 11.56 0.72 14.17
C ASP A 171 11.77 1.67 15.36
N ALA A 172 12.58 2.72 15.20
CA ALA A 172 12.76 3.77 16.23
C ALA A 172 11.47 4.56 16.46
N LEU A 173 10.75 4.92 15.38
CA LEU A 173 9.46 5.59 15.44
C LEU A 173 8.41 4.75 16.17
N PHE A 174 8.28 3.46 15.85
CA PHE A 174 7.34 2.58 16.55
C PHE A 174 7.60 2.50 18.06
N LYS A 175 8.87 2.49 18.48
CA LYS A 175 9.23 2.51 19.93
C LYS A 175 8.76 3.78 20.63
N VAL A 176 8.92 4.94 19.98
CA VAL A 176 8.60 6.25 20.56
C VAL A 176 7.09 6.51 20.52
N ILE A 177 6.43 6.20 19.43
CA ILE A 177 4.97 6.38 19.27
C ILE A 177 4.24 5.48 20.28
N GLY A 178 4.61 4.20 20.36
CA GLY A 178 4.00 3.22 21.26
C GLY A 178 2.49 3.08 20.99
N THR A 179 1.76 2.77 22.06
CA THR A 179 0.29 2.63 22.04
C THR A 179 -0.46 3.96 22.19
N ASP A 180 0.24 5.02 22.63
CA ASP A 180 -0.39 6.32 22.95
C ASP A 180 -0.58 7.20 21.72
N GLU A 181 -0.08 6.74 20.56
CA GLU A 181 -0.10 7.48 19.29
C GLU A 181 0.44 8.92 19.39
N ILE A 182 1.41 9.15 20.29
CA ILE A 182 2.08 10.44 20.42
C ILE A 182 3.22 10.50 19.41
N TYR A 183 2.97 11.17 18.31
CA TYR A 183 3.92 11.29 17.21
C TYR A 183 5.07 12.23 17.53
N PRO A 184 6.32 11.91 17.14
CA PRO A 184 7.47 12.78 17.30
C PRO A 184 7.36 14.05 16.44
N ILE A 185 8.25 15.00 16.67
CA ILE A 185 8.31 16.26 15.94
C ILE A 185 9.58 16.27 15.10
N ALA A 186 9.42 16.49 13.79
CA ALA A 186 10.51 16.75 12.87
C ALA A 186 10.78 18.26 12.81
N ILE A 187 12.04 18.66 12.96
CA ILE A 187 12.46 20.06 13.08
C ILE A 187 13.55 20.32 12.05
N CYS A 188 13.45 21.43 11.35
CA CYS A 188 14.53 22.01 10.56
C CYS A 188 14.56 23.53 10.75
N ASP A 189 15.67 24.17 10.43
CA ASP A 189 15.80 25.61 10.52
C ASP A 189 15.32 26.34 9.25
N ASP A 190 15.23 27.66 9.33
CA ASP A 190 14.77 28.52 8.23
C ASP A 190 15.78 28.58 7.06
N ALA A 191 17.07 28.36 7.32
CA ALA A 191 18.08 28.32 6.28
C ALA A 191 17.90 27.10 5.37
N ILE A 192 17.55 25.95 5.96
CA ILE A 192 17.26 24.70 5.24
C ILE A 192 16.00 24.83 4.39
N VAL A 193 14.97 25.51 4.90
CA VAL A 193 13.71 25.70 4.17
C VAL A 193 13.88 26.57 2.93
N LYS A 194 14.88 27.45 2.92
CA LYS A 194 15.17 28.37 1.83
C LYS A 194 16.20 27.86 0.82
N ALA A 195 16.88 26.78 1.13
CA ALA A 195 17.87 26.15 0.26
C ALA A 195 17.20 25.18 -0.74
#